data_c126f78d04fddb0d439d3edbe00ea8fd
#
_entry.id   c126f78d04fddb0d439d3edbe00ea8fd
#
_cell.length_a   1.000
_cell.length_b   1.000
_cell.length_c   1.000
_cell.angle_alpha   90.00
_cell.angle_beta   90.00
_cell.angle_gamma   90.00
#
_symmetry.space_group_name_H-M   'P 1'
#
loop_
_entity.id
_entity.type
_entity.pdbx_description
1 polymer ?
#
loop_
_entity_poly.entity_id
_entity_poly.type
_entity_poly.pdbx_seq_one_letter_code
_entity_poly.pdbx_strand_id
1 'polypeptide(L)'
;EFLEQSDIISSLNPSSLNTLRVVSYLNNEGVHILASVLRIGKFGSTTDNFSTGGLFCGILENGRLKGKGYNPNGDILTKTSTGILLEDCEIPNYKKVHEMAKSMHYIVPYFKIISWDIAINKNNMPVLIEYNTNKQGIDLQIAAGPLFGKFIDEILEIGRESH
;
A
#
# COMPACT_ATOMS: atom_id res chain seq x y z
N GLU A 1 16.79 1.02 -15.66
CA GLU A 1 17.56 0.94 -14.42
C GLU A 1 16.79 0.06 -13.43
N PHE A 2 17.46 -0.96 -12.86
CA PHE A 2 16.79 -1.81 -11.87
C PHE A 2 16.74 -1.07 -10.54
N LEU A 3 15.58 -1.05 -9.90
CA LEU A 3 15.44 -0.48 -8.57
C LEU A 3 16.06 -1.44 -7.53
N GLU A 4 17.11 -1.00 -6.86
CA GLU A 4 17.60 -1.68 -5.66
C GLU A 4 16.70 -1.30 -4.47
N GLN A 5 16.04 -2.29 -3.88
CA GLN A 5 15.12 -2.09 -2.75
C GLN A 5 15.90 -1.94 -1.43
N SER A 6 15.30 -1.22 -0.48
CA SER A 6 15.79 -1.15 0.91
C SER A 6 16.02 -2.55 1.49
N ASP A 7 17.13 -2.75 2.19
CA ASP A 7 17.49 -4.04 2.79
C ASP A 7 16.42 -4.56 3.74
N ILE A 8 15.78 -3.67 4.50
CA ILE A 8 14.69 -4.01 5.43
C ILE A 8 13.49 -4.58 4.65
N ILE A 9 13.06 -3.90 3.60
CA ILE A 9 11.89 -4.32 2.82
C ILE A 9 12.21 -5.54 1.96
N SER A 10 13.41 -5.60 1.37
CA SER A 10 13.88 -6.74 0.60
C SER A 10 13.98 -8.03 1.43
N SER A 11 14.36 -7.92 2.70
CA SER A 11 14.48 -9.09 3.59
C SER A 11 13.16 -9.82 3.83
N LEU A 12 12.02 -9.14 3.67
CA LEU A 12 10.69 -9.73 3.85
C LEU A 12 10.36 -10.75 2.75
N ASN A 13 10.72 -10.44 1.52
CA ASN A 13 10.76 -11.38 0.39
C ASN A 13 11.79 -10.88 -0.64
N PRO A 14 13.00 -11.46 -0.68
CA PRO A 14 14.06 -11.00 -1.57
C PRO A 14 13.84 -11.34 -3.04
N SER A 15 12.87 -12.21 -3.37
CA SER A 15 12.59 -12.61 -4.75
C SER A 15 11.66 -11.66 -5.51
N SER A 16 11.02 -10.71 -4.82
CA SER A 16 10.12 -9.72 -5.45
C SER A 16 10.41 -8.30 -4.97
N LEU A 17 9.99 -7.34 -5.78
CA LEU A 17 9.83 -5.96 -5.32
C LEU A 17 8.60 -5.90 -4.42
N ASN A 18 8.80 -5.62 -3.11
CA ASN A 18 7.70 -5.45 -2.17
C ASN A 18 7.30 -3.97 -2.16
N THR A 19 6.02 -3.67 -2.38
CA THR A 19 5.53 -2.30 -2.56
C THR A 19 4.54 -1.88 -1.48
N LEU A 20 4.48 -0.59 -1.21
CA LEU A 20 3.39 0.00 -0.44
C LEU A 20 2.27 0.37 -1.41
N ARG A 21 1.07 -0.19 -1.19
CA ARG A 21 -0.14 0.35 -1.81
C ARG A 21 -0.73 1.41 -0.91
N VAL A 22 -0.73 2.64 -1.42
CA VAL A 22 -1.30 3.82 -0.74
C VAL A 22 -2.50 4.29 -1.52
N VAL A 23 -3.65 4.40 -0.87
CA VAL A 23 -4.86 4.94 -1.50
C VAL A 23 -5.09 6.36 -1.01
N SER A 24 -5.22 7.29 -1.94
CA SER A 24 -5.50 8.69 -1.66
C SER A 24 -6.82 9.14 -2.25
N TYR A 25 -7.47 10.09 -1.60
CA TYR A 25 -8.73 10.71 -1.98
C TYR A 25 -8.59 12.22 -2.00
N LEU A 26 -9.04 12.85 -3.09
CA LEU A 26 -9.05 14.30 -3.26
C LEU A 26 -10.48 14.84 -3.16
N ASN A 27 -10.70 15.74 -2.18
CA ASN A 27 -11.92 16.53 -2.05
C ASN A 27 -11.60 18.03 -1.92
N ASN A 28 -12.61 18.83 -1.54
CA ASN A 28 -12.46 20.28 -1.41
C ASN A 28 -11.54 20.71 -0.25
N GLU A 29 -11.29 19.83 0.72
CA GLU A 29 -10.37 20.07 1.85
C GLU A 29 -8.92 19.72 1.47
N GLY A 30 -8.70 18.99 0.37
CA GLY A 30 -7.39 18.57 -0.09
C GLY A 30 -7.23 17.05 -0.28
N VAL A 31 -6.00 16.58 -0.27
CA VAL A 31 -5.68 15.16 -0.46
C VAL A 31 -5.58 14.45 0.90
N HIS A 32 -6.38 13.41 1.06
CA HIS A 32 -6.42 12.52 2.22
C HIS A 32 -5.83 11.14 1.88
N ILE A 33 -5.06 10.56 2.79
CA ILE A 33 -4.67 9.16 2.69
C ILE A 33 -5.78 8.32 3.34
N LEU A 34 -6.41 7.47 2.54
CA LEU A 34 -7.49 6.59 2.99
C LEU A 34 -6.95 5.33 3.66
N ALA A 35 -5.95 4.71 3.06
CA ALA A 35 -5.35 3.48 3.54
C ALA A 35 -3.93 3.30 3.01
N SER A 36 -3.13 2.52 3.74
CA SER A 36 -1.82 2.06 3.30
C SER A 36 -1.59 0.62 3.77
N VAL A 37 -1.10 -0.22 2.88
CA VAL A 37 -0.67 -1.59 3.19
C VAL A 37 0.67 -1.86 2.54
N LEU A 38 1.48 -2.70 3.18
CA LEU A 38 2.64 -3.30 2.55
C LEU A 38 2.19 -4.56 1.81
N ARG A 39 2.58 -4.67 0.55
CA ARG A 39 2.42 -5.85 -0.29
C ARG A 39 3.72 -6.62 -0.26
N ILE A 40 3.65 -7.89 0.12
CA ILE A 40 4.80 -8.78 0.18
C ILE A 40 4.53 -9.95 -0.76
N GLY A 41 5.42 -10.19 -1.70
CA GLY A 41 5.28 -11.29 -2.65
C GLY A 41 5.34 -12.66 -1.97
N LYS A 42 4.77 -13.67 -2.63
CA LYS A 42 4.95 -15.06 -2.24
C LYS A 42 6.39 -15.48 -2.50
N PHE A 43 6.95 -16.31 -1.63
CA PHE A 43 8.30 -16.87 -1.82
C PHE A 43 8.46 -17.50 -3.21
N GLY A 44 9.55 -17.15 -3.89
CA GLY A 44 9.84 -17.61 -5.26
C GLY A 44 9.05 -16.90 -6.36
N SER A 45 8.12 -15.98 -6.00
CA SER A 45 7.45 -15.11 -6.98
C SER A 45 8.30 -13.88 -7.24
N THR A 46 8.30 -13.41 -8.47
CA THR A 46 8.94 -12.14 -8.88
C THR A 46 8.01 -10.93 -8.71
N THR A 47 6.75 -11.17 -8.33
CA THR A 47 5.73 -10.13 -8.12
C THR A 47 5.17 -10.18 -6.70
N ASP A 48 4.71 -9.03 -6.20
CA ASP A 48 4.04 -8.87 -4.91
C ASP A 48 2.51 -8.90 -5.00
N ASN A 49 1.97 -9.37 -6.14
CA ASN A 49 0.53 -9.37 -6.38
C ASN A 49 -0.23 -10.24 -5.37
N PHE A 50 -1.25 -9.65 -4.75
CA PHE A 50 -2.14 -10.34 -3.83
C PHE A 50 -2.83 -11.54 -4.48
N SER A 51 -3.36 -11.38 -5.71
CA SER A 51 -4.04 -12.43 -6.46
C SER A 51 -3.20 -13.68 -6.75
N THR A 52 -1.88 -13.55 -6.76
CA THR A 52 -0.95 -14.67 -6.97
C THR A 52 -0.43 -15.31 -5.68
N GLY A 53 -1.04 -14.96 -4.54
CA GLY A 53 -0.68 -15.49 -3.23
C GLY A 53 0.25 -14.60 -2.41
N GLY A 54 0.39 -13.34 -2.81
CA GLY A 54 1.06 -12.31 -2.01
C GLY A 54 0.30 -12.01 -0.71
N LEU A 55 0.92 -11.24 0.15
CA LEU A 55 0.45 -10.91 1.49
C LEU A 55 0.17 -9.41 1.59
N PHE A 56 -0.96 -9.01 2.13
CA PHE A 56 -1.22 -7.66 2.60
C PHE A 56 -0.97 -7.55 4.09
N CYS A 57 -0.13 -6.60 4.49
CA CYS A 57 0.07 -6.24 5.89
C CYS A 57 -0.27 -4.77 6.11
N GLY A 58 -1.15 -4.49 7.07
CA GLY A 58 -1.51 -3.12 7.45
C GLY A 58 -0.31 -2.43 8.11
N ILE A 59 -0.28 -1.10 8.00
CA ILE A 59 0.78 -0.25 8.54
C ILE A 59 0.17 0.68 9.59
N LEU A 60 0.82 0.81 10.73
CA LEU A 60 0.48 1.77 11.79
C LEU A 60 0.95 3.19 11.39
N GLU A 61 0.43 4.21 12.03
CA GLU A 61 0.79 5.63 11.75
C GLU A 61 2.29 5.92 11.88
N ASN A 62 2.96 5.21 12.76
CA ASN A 62 4.41 5.33 12.98
C ASN A 62 5.27 4.57 11.95
N GLY A 63 4.65 3.87 10.99
CA GLY A 63 5.35 3.09 9.96
C GLY A 63 5.62 1.62 10.33
N ARG A 64 5.32 1.18 11.55
CA ARG A 64 5.44 -0.24 11.92
C ARG A 64 4.34 -1.07 11.29
N LEU A 65 4.67 -2.29 10.90
CA LEU A 65 3.66 -3.23 10.40
C LEU A 65 2.75 -3.67 11.54
N LYS A 66 1.45 -3.84 11.23
CA LYS A 66 0.55 -4.58 12.10
C LYS A 66 1.02 -6.05 12.13
N GLY A 67 1.06 -6.67 13.28
CA GLY A 67 1.60 -8.03 13.43
C GLY A 67 0.84 -9.15 12.70
N LYS A 68 -0.12 -8.80 11.84
CA LYS A 68 -0.94 -9.72 11.05
C LYS A 68 -0.94 -9.31 9.59
N GLY A 69 -0.61 -10.27 8.73
CA GLY A 69 -0.75 -10.16 7.29
C GLY A 69 -1.80 -11.14 6.77
N TYR A 70 -2.41 -10.85 5.64
CA TYR A 70 -3.53 -11.59 5.05
C TYR A 70 -3.22 -11.95 3.61
N ASN A 71 -3.46 -13.19 3.22
CA ASN A 71 -3.35 -13.64 1.85
C ASN A 71 -4.74 -13.78 1.19
N PRO A 72 -4.83 -14.05 -0.14
CA PRO A 72 -6.11 -14.18 -0.84
C PRO A 72 -6.99 -15.34 -0.36
N ASN A 73 -6.41 -16.34 0.29
CA ASN A 73 -7.17 -17.48 0.85
C ASN A 73 -7.84 -17.13 2.19
N GLY A 74 -7.54 -15.94 2.75
CA GLY A 74 -8.01 -15.54 4.07
C GLY A 74 -7.13 -16.03 5.23
N ASP A 75 -5.98 -16.65 4.94
CA ASP A 75 -5.04 -17.07 5.97
C ASP A 75 -4.41 -15.85 6.64
N ILE A 76 -4.24 -15.96 7.96
CA ILE A 76 -3.58 -14.94 8.78
C ILE A 76 -2.16 -15.41 9.07
N LEU A 77 -1.19 -14.59 8.68
CA LEU A 77 0.23 -14.86 8.86
C LEU A 77 0.85 -13.80 9.77
N THR A 78 1.70 -14.22 10.69
CA THR A 78 2.46 -13.31 11.59
C THR A 78 3.93 -13.19 11.21
N LYS A 79 4.37 -14.06 10.26
CA LYS A 79 5.74 -14.10 9.74
C LYS A 79 5.71 -14.13 8.22
N THR A 80 6.77 -13.60 7.63
CA THR A 80 7.05 -13.77 6.20
C THR A 80 7.55 -15.18 5.90
N SER A 81 7.64 -15.54 4.62
CA SER A 81 8.27 -16.78 4.17
C SER A 81 9.76 -16.90 4.53
N THR A 82 10.43 -15.77 4.80
CA THR A 82 11.81 -15.69 5.28
C THR A 82 11.94 -15.82 6.81
N GLY A 83 10.80 -15.96 7.51
CA GLY A 83 10.76 -16.15 8.98
C GLY A 83 10.75 -14.86 9.80
N ILE A 84 10.73 -13.69 9.15
CA ILE A 84 10.71 -12.40 9.84
C ILE A 84 9.32 -12.15 10.41
N LEU A 85 9.25 -11.77 11.70
CA LEU A 85 8.01 -11.33 12.34
C LEU A 85 7.55 -9.99 11.74
N LEU A 86 6.29 -9.90 11.32
CA LEU A 86 5.75 -8.68 10.73
C LEU A 86 5.77 -7.50 11.72
N GLU A 87 5.48 -7.75 13.00
CA GLU A 87 5.48 -6.71 14.04
C GLU A 87 6.85 -6.11 14.34
N ASP A 88 7.94 -6.79 13.97
CA ASP A 88 9.30 -6.30 14.14
C ASP A 88 9.77 -5.41 12.98
N CYS A 89 8.95 -5.28 11.93
CA CYS A 89 9.30 -4.52 10.75
C CYS A 89 8.71 -3.10 10.79
N GLU A 90 9.53 -2.12 10.42
CA GLU A 90 9.16 -0.73 10.24
C GLU A 90 9.53 -0.25 8.84
N ILE A 91 8.61 0.47 8.20
CA ILE A 91 8.83 1.04 6.86
C ILE A 91 9.74 2.27 6.97
N PRO A 92 10.92 2.26 6.34
CA PRO A 92 11.80 3.41 6.36
C PRO A 92 11.16 4.64 5.74
N ASN A 93 11.29 5.79 6.40
CA ASN A 93 10.77 7.07 5.91
C ASN A 93 9.26 7.04 5.54
N TYR A 94 8.44 6.29 6.27
CA TYR A 94 7.01 6.10 5.97
C TYR A 94 6.24 7.41 5.78
N LYS A 95 6.54 8.44 6.57
CA LYS A 95 5.93 9.77 6.41
C LYS A 95 6.16 10.35 5.02
N LYS A 96 7.37 10.18 4.45
CA LYS A 96 7.69 10.64 3.08
C LYS A 96 6.88 9.90 2.00
N VAL A 97 6.48 8.64 2.26
CA VAL A 97 5.59 7.90 1.35
C VAL A 97 4.24 8.61 1.22
N HIS A 98 3.64 9.02 2.34
CA HIS A 98 2.39 9.75 2.34
C HIS A 98 2.53 11.15 1.73
N GLU A 99 3.62 11.87 2.04
CA GLU A 99 3.91 13.18 1.46
C GLU A 99 4.06 13.09 -0.06
N MET A 100 4.73 12.06 -0.56
CA MET A 100 4.88 11.79 -1.99
C MET A 100 3.52 11.52 -2.64
N ALA A 101 2.71 10.59 -2.08
CA ALA A 101 1.40 10.26 -2.63
C ALA A 101 0.48 11.49 -2.69
N LYS A 102 0.46 12.31 -1.62
CA LYS A 102 -0.31 13.57 -1.60
C LYS A 102 0.16 14.56 -2.66
N SER A 103 1.47 14.77 -2.76
CA SER A 103 2.05 15.71 -3.73
C SER A 103 1.75 15.29 -5.17
N MET A 104 1.88 13.99 -5.46
CA MET A 104 1.58 13.45 -6.79
C MET A 104 0.09 13.55 -7.13
N HIS A 105 -0.80 13.37 -6.16
CA HIS A 105 -2.24 13.49 -6.41
C HIS A 105 -2.63 14.89 -6.85
N TYR A 106 -1.99 15.94 -6.32
CA TYR A 106 -2.22 17.31 -6.80
C TYR A 106 -1.77 17.55 -8.25
N ILE A 107 -0.86 16.73 -8.78
CA ILE A 107 -0.43 16.82 -10.18
C ILE A 107 -1.47 16.23 -11.13
N VAL A 108 -2.29 15.26 -10.65
CA VAL A 108 -3.35 14.60 -11.43
C VAL A 108 -4.73 14.76 -10.79
N PRO A 109 -5.24 16.00 -10.61
CA PRO A 109 -6.42 16.31 -9.79
C PRO A 109 -7.75 15.86 -10.40
N TYR A 110 -7.71 15.30 -11.61
CA TYR A 110 -8.90 14.82 -12.32
C TYR A 110 -9.49 13.54 -11.74
N PHE A 111 -8.70 12.80 -10.98
CA PHE A 111 -9.12 11.54 -10.37
C PHE A 111 -9.39 11.76 -8.88
N LYS A 112 -10.58 11.38 -8.42
CA LYS A 112 -10.95 11.54 -7.02
C LYS A 112 -10.24 10.56 -6.10
N ILE A 113 -10.02 9.32 -6.57
CA ILE A 113 -9.33 8.27 -5.82
C ILE A 113 -8.21 7.70 -6.68
N ILE A 114 -7.03 7.60 -6.11
CA ILE A 114 -5.85 7.02 -6.77
C ILE A 114 -5.18 6.03 -5.82
N SER A 115 -4.82 4.86 -6.36
CA SER A 115 -3.94 3.90 -5.68
C SER A 115 -2.53 4.03 -6.23
N TRP A 116 -1.58 4.26 -5.36
CA TRP A 116 -0.15 4.42 -5.64
C TRP A 116 0.61 3.17 -5.20
N ASP A 117 1.40 2.60 -6.08
CA ASP A 117 2.36 1.55 -5.73
C ASP A 117 3.74 2.19 -5.60
N ILE A 118 4.26 2.21 -4.37
CA ILE A 118 5.48 2.91 -4.00
C ILE A 118 6.46 1.90 -3.39
N ALA A 119 7.66 1.83 -3.94
CA ALA A 119 8.75 1.06 -3.36
C ALA A 119 9.64 1.95 -2.48
N ILE A 120 10.41 1.32 -1.60
CA ILE A 120 11.47 1.99 -0.84
C ILE A 120 12.81 1.54 -1.41
N ASN A 121 13.59 2.48 -1.93
CA ASN A 121 14.88 2.19 -2.51
C ASN A 121 15.98 1.96 -1.45
N LYS A 122 17.17 1.58 -1.90
CA LYS A 122 18.35 1.28 -1.04
C LYS A 122 18.74 2.44 -0.12
N ASN A 123 18.45 3.68 -0.52
CA ASN A 123 18.69 4.86 0.30
C ASN A 123 17.52 5.16 1.26
N ASN A 124 16.59 4.21 1.44
CA ASN A 124 15.38 4.34 2.24
C ASN A 124 14.45 5.48 1.78
N MET A 125 14.46 5.82 0.49
CA MET A 125 13.59 6.84 -0.08
C MET A 125 12.46 6.21 -0.89
N PRO A 126 11.23 6.79 -0.82
CA PRO A 126 10.12 6.32 -1.63
C PRO A 126 10.36 6.58 -3.12
N VAL A 127 9.97 5.62 -3.95
CA VAL A 127 10.02 5.69 -5.42
C VAL A 127 8.68 5.22 -5.96
N LEU A 128 8.05 6.02 -6.81
CA LEU A 128 6.82 5.64 -7.50
C LEU A 128 7.11 4.52 -8.50
N ILE A 129 6.35 3.43 -8.41
CA ILE A 129 6.39 2.33 -9.37
C ILE A 129 5.27 2.49 -10.40
N GLU A 130 4.02 2.62 -9.92
CA GLU A 130 2.85 2.84 -10.77
C GLU A 130 1.74 3.52 -9.98
N TYR A 131 0.72 3.98 -10.69
CA TYR A 131 -0.53 4.43 -10.09
C TYR A 131 -1.73 3.91 -10.88
N ASN A 132 -2.83 3.68 -10.16
CA ASN A 132 -4.08 3.16 -10.71
C ASN A 132 -5.23 4.12 -10.40
N THR A 133 -5.97 4.51 -11.43
CA THR A 133 -7.10 5.46 -11.34
C THR A 133 -8.45 4.80 -11.61
N ASN A 134 -8.45 3.53 -12.04
CA ASN A 134 -9.66 2.80 -12.41
C ASN A 134 -9.57 1.35 -11.92
N LYS A 135 -10.75 0.72 -11.67
CA LYS A 135 -10.89 -0.68 -11.24
C LYS A 135 -10.02 -1.04 -10.03
N GLN A 136 -9.92 -0.12 -9.09
CA GLN A 136 -9.14 -0.32 -7.88
C GLN A 136 -9.80 -1.39 -7.00
N GLY A 137 -9.02 -2.38 -6.57
CA GLY A 137 -9.49 -3.37 -5.62
C GLY A 137 -9.70 -2.75 -4.23
N ILE A 138 -10.68 -3.29 -3.50
CA ILE A 138 -10.94 -2.92 -2.10
C ILE A 138 -10.44 -3.98 -1.12
N ASP A 139 -9.79 -5.01 -1.63
CA ASP A 139 -9.26 -6.17 -0.89
C ASP A 139 -8.25 -5.79 0.18
N LEU A 140 -7.53 -4.68 -0.01
CA LEU A 140 -6.60 -4.16 1.01
C LEU A 140 -7.28 -3.83 2.35
N GLN A 141 -8.61 -3.67 2.40
CA GLN A 141 -9.38 -3.44 3.62
C GLN A 141 -9.22 -4.56 4.64
N ILE A 142 -8.93 -5.78 4.20
CA ILE A 142 -8.68 -6.91 5.10
C ILE A 142 -7.52 -6.62 6.08
N ALA A 143 -6.53 -5.88 5.63
CA ALA A 143 -5.34 -5.53 6.40
C ALA A 143 -5.39 -4.10 6.95
N ALA A 144 -5.88 -3.15 6.17
CA ALA A 144 -5.92 -1.73 6.54
C ALA A 144 -7.08 -1.41 7.50
N GLY A 145 -8.24 -2.05 7.31
CA GLY A 145 -9.53 -1.67 7.87
C GLY A 145 -10.39 -0.95 6.83
N PRO A 146 -11.54 -0.38 7.20
CA PRO A 146 -12.49 0.27 6.29
C PRO A 146 -11.81 1.33 5.41
N LEU A 147 -11.81 1.13 4.09
CA LEU A 147 -11.05 1.95 3.15
C LEU A 147 -11.47 3.42 3.15
N PHE A 148 -12.77 3.67 3.13
CA PHE A 148 -13.30 5.02 2.99
C PHE A 148 -13.47 5.75 4.34
N GLY A 149 -13.52 5.00 5.46
CA GLY A 149 -13.61 5.57 6.80
C GLY A 149 -14.69 6.65 6.91
N LYS A 150 -14.32 7.83 7.41
CA LYS A 150 -15.23 8.98 7.56
C LYS A 150 -15.72 9.59 6.23
N PHE A 151 -15.11 9.24 5.10
CA PHE A 151 -15.46 9.78 3.78
C PHE A 151 -16.45 8.90 3.02
N ILE A 152 -16.99 7.83 3.63
CA ILE A 152 -17.85 6.84 2.94
C ILE A 152 -19.07 7.49 2.29
N ASP A 153 -19.77 8.36 3.01
CA ASP A 153 -21.00 8.99 2.52
C ASP A 153 -20.71 9.93 1.34
N GLU A 154 -19.69 10.76 1.46
CA GLU A 154 -19.24 11.68 0.39
C GLU A 154 -18.82 10.92 -0.88
N ILE A 155 -18.06 9.83 -0.74
CA ILE A 155 -17.62 9.00 -1.86
C ILE A 155 -18.79 8.29 -2.55
N LEU A 156 -19.76 7.80 -1.79
CA LEU A 156 -20.96 7.17 -2.34
C LEU A 156 -21.85 8.17 -3.08
N GLU A 157 -21.93 9.41 -2.61
CA GLU A 157 -22.68 10.48 -3.28
C GLU A 157 -22.08 10.81 -4.64
N ILE A 158 -20.76 11.01 -4.70
CA ILE A 158 -20.03 11.22 -5.97
C ILE A 158 -20.28 10.07 -6.96
N GLY A 159 -20.29 8.82 -6.47
CA GLY A 159 -20.56 7.66 -7.30
C GLY A 159 -21.98 7.63 -7.88
N ARG A 160 -22.97 8.19 -7.15
CA ARG A 160 -24.35 8.30 -7.63
C ARG A 160 -24.54 9.39 -8.70
N GLU A 161 -23.84 10.50 -8.56
CA GLU A 161 -23.91 11.61 -9.51
C GLU A 161 -23.20 11.32 -10.85
N SER A 162 -22.33 10.30 -10.88
CA SER A 162 -21.55 9.92 -12.06
C SER A 162 -22.32 8.95 -13.01
N HIS A 163 -23.56 8.61 -12.69
CA HIS A 163 -24.48 7.79 -13.47
C HIS A 163 -25.73 8.57 -13.88
#